data_968c0b1092d9ca39bf67a1efa699c577
#
_entry.id   968c0b1092d9ca39bf67a1efa699c577
#
_cell.length_a   1.000
_cell.length_b   1.000
_cell.length_c   1.000
_cell.angle_alpha   90.00
_cell.angle_beta   90.00
_cell.angle_gamma   90.00
#
_symmetry.space_group_name_H-M   'P 1'
#
loop_
_entity.id
_entity.type
_entity.pdbx_description
1 polymer ?
#
loop_
_entity_poly.entity_id
_entity_poly.type
_entity_poly.pdbx_seq_one_letter_code
_entity_poly.pdbx_strand_id
1 'polypeptide(L)'
;TDNWAGNTVIGNIRNQIRGNVDQQYPNLPDANKNAIADTELQKVLSQNKRQIDDTIKAYSNSFKAFFQDDNGKIYMPDIDPYYWFRYANNIVKHGHPGDELRDGKPFDTYQLAPTGRFVYPDMFHAYSLAYFYKLLHFFIPDLGLMRSMFYLPVFVSALCVLLVFLIARRIAGNIGGFFAGMIMAVNGAFLSRSLHPDNDIWVVLFPLLVTWLFVSIIDIKSTLKTAIISSIAGFFTGLFTTAWSGWWYIFDFLLATILFTFLYVVLVNFDEIKRNLKSIFLNAALKKILIFGLVYFLSTAVFATFFSGFSQFRNSFLGPLSFPSIKAPVQATSLWPNVLTTVAELNEGSIDGIINSIGGRFLFYISLLGLLLAISRKEGLRKFDLWYIIAAAVFYGSLFVRLGNSPSVYQSISVISLLILIMLPVLLRVGISIYKKDASYDFNLSILLSLWVVSTIFASIKGIRFTLLLAPAFSVAFGVALGKLYIYLSKLLSKEFKIHKAIGSSILIVLLLLMYVNPIRGAFNAAGSDLPIINDAWHNSLSAIKQGSSKDAIITSWWDFGHW
;
A
#
# COMPACT_ATOMS: atom_id res chain seq x y z
N THR A 1 -15.02 -8.01 -17.11
CA THR A 1 -15.40 -8.70 -18.38
C THR A 1 -16.34 -7.87 -19.22
N ASP A 2 -17.45 -7.33 -18.67
CA ASP A 2 -18.46 -6.58 -19.45
C ASP A 2 -17.88 -5.30 -20.07
N ASN A 3 -17.08 -4.53 -19.35
CA ASN A 3 -16.37 -3.37 -19.90
C ASN A 3 -15.36 -3.75 -20.98
N TRP A 4 -14.63 -4.86 -20.80
CA TRP A 4 -13.70 -5.36 -21.79
C TRP A 4 -14.44 -5.80 -23.06
N ALA A 5 -15.52 -6.58 -22.92
CA ALA A 5 -16.34 -7.02 -24.05
C ALA A 5 -16.91 -5.82 -24.81
N GLY A 6 -17.43 -4.81 -24.08
CA GLY A 6 -17.91 -3.57 -24.67
C GLY A 6 -16.84 -2.83 -25.47
N ASN A 7 -15.66 -2.63 -24.87
CA ASN A 7 -14.54 -1.97 -25.55
C ASN A 7 -14.05 -2.75 -26.77
N THR A 8 -14.03 -4.08 -26.69
CA THR A 8 -13.63 -4.95 -27.83
C THR A 8 -14.63 -4.86 -28.96
N VAL A 9 -15.93 -5.02 -28.69
CA VAL A 9 -16.98 -4.97 -29.72
C VAL A 9 -17.03 -3.58 -30.35
N ILE A 10 -17.06 -2.52 -29.56
CA ILE A 10 -17.07 -1.14 -30.06
C ILE A 10 -15.79 -0.81 -30.81
N GLY A 11 -14.63 -1.25 -30.32
CA GLY A 11 -13.34 -1.09 -30.99
C GLY A 11 -13.29 -1.79 -32.35
N ASN A 12 -13.81 -3.01 -32.44
CA ASN A 12 -13.92 -3.74 -33.71
C ASN A 12 -14.84 -3.05 -34.72
N ILE A 13 -16.00 -2.55 -34.27
CA ILE A 13 -16.92 -1.77 -35.12
C ILE A 13 -16.21 -0.50 -35.61
N ARG A 14 -15.53 0.23 -34.70
CA ARG A 14 -14.78 1.43 -35.06
C ARG A 14 -13.68 1.16 -36.09
N ASN A 15 -12.93 0.09 -35.91
CA ASN A 15 -11.86 -0.30 -36.84
C ASN A 15 -12.42 -0.69 -38.22
N GLN A 16 -13.55 -1.37 -38.26
CA GLN A 16 -14.25 -1.70 -39.49
C GLN A 16 -14.71 -0.43 -40.23
N ILE A 17 -15.35 0.49 -39.52
CA ILE A 17 -15.77 1.79 -40.09
C ILE A 17 -14.55 2.55 -40.58
N ARG A 18 -13.47 2.59 -39.79
CA ARG A 18 -12.24 3.28 -40.17
C ARG A 18 -11.60 2.68 -41.43
N GLY A 19 -11.58 1.36 -41.56
CA GLY A 19 -11.12 0.67 -42.77
C GLY A 19 -11.95 1.07 -44.01
N ASN A 20 -13.27 1.16 -43.89
CA ASN A 20 -14.14 1.61 -44.96
C ASN A 20 -13.88 3.08 -45.36
N VAL A 21 -13.67 3.96 -44.34
CA VAL A 21 -13.32 5.38 -44.57
C VAL A 21 -11.96 5.50 -45.27
N ASP A 22 -10.98 4.69 -44.90
CA ASP A 22 -9.68 4.67 -45.55
C ASP A 22 -9.75 4.29 -47.02
N GLN A 23 -10.63 3.34 -47.35
CA GLN A 23 -10.86 2.91 -48.74
C GLN A 23 -11.60 3.96 -49.56
N GLN A 24 -12.63 4.60 -48.97
CA GLN A 24 -13.43 5.62 -49.67
C GLN A 24 -12.71 6.95 -49.83
N TYR A 25 -11.84 7.30 -48.87
CA TYR A 25 -11.16 8.60 -48.82
C TYR A 25 -9.66 8.45 -48.57
N PRO A 26 -8.90 7.82 -49.51
CA PRO A 26 -7.49 7.48 -49.27
C PRO A 26 -6.62 8.71 -48.97
N ASN A 27 -6.90 9.84 -49.59
CA ASN A 27 -6.11 11.07 -49.52
C ASN A 27 -6.52 12.04 -48.39
N LEU A 28 -7.53 11.70 -47.58
CA LEU A 28 -7.95 12.55 -46.46
C LEU A 28 -6.92 12.47 -45.31
N PRO A 29 -6.63 13.60 -44.62
CA PRO A 29 -5.83 13.55 -43.39
C PRO A 29 -6.44 12.65 -42.31
N ASP A 30 -5.58 11.97 -41.55
CA ASP A 30 -5.99 11.01 -40.52
C ASP A 30 -6.96 11.60 -39.49
N ALA A 31 -6.76 12.86 -39.11
CA ALA A 31 -7.66 13.56 -38.19
C ALA A 31 -9.11 13.61 -38.72
N ASN A 32 -9.29 13.90 -40.02
CA ASN A 32 -10.60 13.98 -40.65
C ASN A 32 -11.23 12.58 -40.80
N LYS A 33 -10.41 11.58 -41.18
CA LYS A 33 -10.86 10.19 -41.25
C LYS A 33 -11.35 9.67 -39.88
N ASN A 34 -10.63 10.00 -38.81
CA ASN A 34 -11.04 9.65 -37.45
C ASN A 34 -12.35 10.34 -37.06
N ALA A 35 -12.52 11.62 -37.37
CA ALA A 35 -13.76 12.34 -37.09
C ALA A 35 -14.98 11.74 -37.82
N ILE A 36 -14.81 11.34 -39.09
CA ILE A 36 -15.85 10.63 -39.87
C ILE A 36 -16.16 9.28 -39.21
N ALA A 37 -15.11 8.51 -38.88
CA ALA A 37 -15.28 7.19 -38.24
C ALA A 37 -16.00 7.29 -36.89
N ASP A 38 -15.66 8.28 -36.07
CA ASP A 38 -16.31 8.51 -34.77
C ASP A 38 -17.78 8.94 -34.92
N THR A 39 -18.10 9.75 -35.95
CA THR A 39 -19.50 10.17 -36.26
C THR A 39 -20.32 8.98 -36.71
N GLU A 40 -19.84 8.18 -37.66
CA GLU A 40 -20.52 6.96 -38.12
C GLU A 40 -20.65 5.93 -37.01
N LEU A 41 -19.63 5.77 -36.14
CA LEU A 41 -19.71 4.92 -34.96
C LEU A 41 -20.88 5.31 -34.06
N GLN A 42 -21.05 6.58 -33.74
CA GLN A 42 -22.16 7.05 -32.90
C GLN A 42 -23.52 6.74 -33.55
N LYS A 43 -23.62 6.86 -34.86
CA LYS A 43 -24.82 6.53 -35.62
C LYS A 43 -25.13 5.03 -35.56
N VAL A 44 -24.13 4.18 -35.80
CA VAL A 44 -24.27 2.71 -35.70
C VAL A 44 -24.64 2.28 -34.29
N LEU A 45 -24.00 2.86 -33.25
CA LEU A 45 -24.31 2.59 -31.84
C LEU A 45 -25.75 2.96 -31.47
N SER A 46 -26.27 4.07 -32.02
CA SER A 46 -27.65 4.51 -31.76
C SER A 46 -28.70 3.67 -32.50
N GLN A 47 -28.42 3.31 -33.75
CA GLN A 47 -29.36 2.57 -34.60
C GLN A 47 -29.43 1.08 -34.24
N ASN A 48 -28.29 0.45 -33.86
CA ASN A 48 -28.21 -0.99 -33.63
C ASN A 48 -27.97 -1.34 -32.15
N LYS A 49 -28.38 -0.46 -31.24
CA LYS A 49 -28.07 -0.61 -29.80
C LYS A 49 -28.36 -1.99 -29.26
N ARG A 50 -29.56 -2.54 -29.50
CA ARG A 50 -29.98 -3.86 -28.99
C ARG A 50 -29.07 -4.98 -29.48
N GLN A 51 -28.77 -5.00 -30.78
CA GLN A 51 -27.88 -6.02 -31.38
C GLN A 51 -26.45 -5.93 -30.85
N ILE A 52 -25.95 -4.69 -30.65
CA ILE A 52 -24.63 -4.45 -30.07
C ILE A 52 -24.60 -4.89 -28.60
N ASP A 53 -25.63 -4.58 -27.81
CA ASP A 53 -25.73 -5.02 -26.41
C ASP A 53 -25.79 -6.56 -26.31
N ASP A 54 -26.52 -7.24 -27.20
CA ASP A 54 -26.57 -8.71 -27.25
C ASP A 54 -25.21 -9.30 -27.66
N THR A 55 -24.51 -8.68 -28.61
CA THR A 55 -23.16 -9.08 -29.01
C THR A 55 -22.18 -8.89 -27.85
N ILE A 56 -22.23 -7.77 -27.13
CA ILE A 56 -21.39 -7.50 -25.95
C ILE A 56 -21.65 -8.57 -24.88
N LYS A 57 -22.91 -8.93 -24.62
CA LYS A 57 -23.25 -10.00 -23.67
C LYS A 57 -22.70 -11.35 -24.10
N ALA A 58 -22.80 -11.71 -25.37
CA ALA A 58 -22.27 -12.95 -25.90
C ALA A 58 -20.73 -13.00 -25.73
N TYR A 59 -20.03 -11.94 -26.10
CA TYR A 59 -18.58 -11.81 -25.90
C TYR A 59 -18.21 -11.86 -24.42
N SER A 60 -18.94 -11.16 -23.55
CA SER A 60 -18.70 -11.20 -22.11
C SER A 60 -18.86 -12.62 -21.54
N ASN A 61 -19.90 -13.33 -21.93
CA ASN A 61 -20.15 -14.69 -21.47
C ASN A 61 -19.09 -15.68 -21.98
N SER A 62 -18.71 -15.59 -23.26
CA SER A 62 -17.62 -16.39 -23.82
C SER A 62 -16.30 -16.12 -23.11
N PHE A 63 -16.01 -14.84 -22.82
CA PHE A 63 -14.81 -14.47 -22.12
C PHE A 63 -14.82 -14.89 -20.63
N LYS A 64 -15.97 -14.85 -19.98
CA LYS A 64 -16.13 -15.38 -18.61
C LYS A 64 -15.89 -16.89 -18.57
N ALA A 65 -16.42 -17.62 -19.55
CA ALA A 65 -16.22 -19.06 -19.65
C ALA A 65 -14.74 -19.43 -19.77
N PHE A 66 -13.94 -18.62 -20.48
CA PHE A 66 -12.50 -18.84 -20.63
C PHE A 66 -11.69 -18.80 -19.32
N PHE A 67 -12.25 -18.16 -18.27
CA PHE A 67 -11.64 -18.07 -16.93
C PHE A 67 -12.39 -18.88 -15.87
N GLN A 68 -13.14 -19.90 -16.29
CA GLN A 68 -13.90 -20.77 -15.40
C GLN A 68 -13.71 -22.24 -15.81
N ASP A 69 -13.73 -23.14 -14.84
CA ASP A 69 -13.80 -24.57 -15.14
C ASP A 69 -15.20 -24.98 -15.66
N ASP A 70 -15.35 -26.22 -16.07
CA ASP A 70 -16.60 -26.80 -16.59
C ASP A 70 -17.76 -26.73 -15.56
N ASN A 71 -17.47 -26.52 -14.28
CA ASN A 71 -18.44 -26.33 -13.20
C ASN A 71 -18.73 -24.86 -12.91
N GLY A 72 -18.19 -23.93 -13.70
CA GLY A 72 -18.35 -22.50 -13.51
C GLY A 72 -17.54 -21.90 -12.34
N LYS A 73 -16.54 -22.62 -11.82
CA LYS A 73 -15.62 -22.09 -10.80
C LYS A 73 -14.59 -21.20 -11.47
N ILE A 74 -14.48 -19.98 -10.96
CA ILE A 74 -13.53 -18.98 -11.44
C ILE A 74 -12.11 -19.41 -11.05
N TYR A 75 -11.18 -19.37 -12.03
CA TYR A 75 -9.76 -19.57 -11.76
C TYR A 75 -9.21 -18.44 -10.88
N MET A 76 -8.14 -18.74 -10.13
CA MET A 76 -7.43 -17.70 -9.37
C MET A 76 -6.75 -16.71 -10.32
N PRO A 77 -6.64 -15.44 -9.92
CA PRO A 77 -6.10 -14.40 -10.81
C PRO A 77 -4.62 -14.58 -11.12
N ASP A 78 -3.88 -15.24 -10.22
CA ASP A 78 -2.45 -15.46 -10.33
C ASP A 78 -2.05 -16.85 -9.78
N ILE A 79 -0.76 -17.19 -9.85
CA ILE A 79 -0.19 -18.47 -9.40
C ILE A 79 -0.09 -18.56 -7.88
N ASP A 80 0.39 -17.53 -7.20
CA ASP A 80 0.60 -17.50 -5.75
C ASP A 80 -0.68 -17.85 -4.95
N PRO A 81 -1.88 -17.40 -5.31
CA PRO A 81 -3.11 -17.81 -4.66
C PRO A 81 -3.35 -19.32 -4.57
N TYR A 82 -2.88 -20.11 -5.53
CA TYR A 82 -3.01 -21.58 -5.48
C TYR A 82 -2.13 -22.20 -4.38
N TYR A 83 -0.94 -21.64 -4.13
CA TYR A 83 -0.10 -22.01 -3.00
C TYR A 83 -0.86 -21.84 -1.68
N TRP A 84 -1.46 -20.68 -1.47
CA TRP A 84 -2.24 -20.38 -0.27
C TRP A 84 -3.52 -21.20 -0.18
N PHE A 85 -4.19 -21.44 -1.33
CA PHE A 85 -5.36 -22.30 -1.41
C PHE A 85 -5.07 -23.71 -0.91
N ARG A 86 -3.97 -24.32 -1.35
CA ARG A 86 -3.57 -25.67 -0.94
C ARG A 86 -3.40 -25.77 0.58
N TYR A 87 -2.64 -24.86 1.16
CA TYR A 87 -2.44 -24.86 2.60
C TYR A 87 -3.70 -24.53 3.39
N ALA A 88 -4.51 -23.59 2.93
CA ALA A 88 -5.80 -23.29 3.56
C ALA A 88 -6.75 -24.51 3.51
N ASN A 89 -6.78 -25.23 2.40
CA ASN A 89 -7.55 -26.46 2.26
C ASN A 89 -7.07 -27.57 3.20
N ASN A 90 -5.76 -27.72 3.37
CA ASN A 90 -5.19 -28.64 4.35
C ASN A 90 -5.59 -28.28 5.78
N ILE A 91 -5.53 -26.98 6.16
CA ILE A 91 -5.99 -26.50 7.46
C ILE A 91 -7.48 -26.76 7.69
N VAL A 92 -8.31 -26.60 6.64
CA VAL A 92 -9.74 -26.89 6.73
C VAL A 92 -9.99 -28.38 6.98
N LYS A 93 -9.24 -29.26 6.31
CA LYS A 93 -9.41 -30.72 6.35
C LYS A 93 -8.72 -31.39 7.54
N HIS A 94 -7.50 -30.97 7.86
CA HIS A 94 -6.61 -31.67 8.77
C HIS A 94 -6.24 -30.84 10.01
N GLY A 95 -6.57 -29.53 10.04
CA GLY A 95 -6.21 -28.63 11.13
C GLY A 95 -4.78 -28.07 11.05
N HIS A 96 -3.97 -28.46 10.07
CA HIS A 96 -2.60 -28.00 9.85
C HIS A 96 -2.31 -27.80 8.35
N PRO A 97 -1.34 -26.95 7.99
CA PRO A 97 -1.07 -26.63 6.59
C PRO A 97 -0.34 -27.74 5.81
N GLY A 98 0.35 -28.67 6.48
CA GLY A 98 1.06 -29.76 5.81
C GLY A 98 0.13 -30.80 5.21
N ASP A 99 0.64 -31.57 4.26
CA ASP A 99 -0.05 -32.72 3.68
C ASP A 99 -0.05 -33.88 4.68
N GLU A 100 1.00 -33.95 5.51
CA GLU A 100 1.15 -34.87 6.61
C GLU A 100 1.87 -34.21 7.81
N LEU A 101 1.95 -34.93 8.92
CA LEU A 101 2.79 -34.56 10.08
C LEU A 101 4.01 -35.48 10.13
N ARG A 102 5.21 -34.89 10.23
CA ARG A 102 6.46 -35.59 10.55
C ARG A 102 7.02 -35.01 11.86
N ASP A 103 7.28 -35.87 12.82
CA ASP A 103 7.70 -35.47 14.16
C ASP A 103 6.80 -34.40 14.81
N GLY A 104 5.48 -34.53 14.57
CA GLY A 104 4.47 -33.59 15.08
C GLY A 104 4.45 -32.21 14.40
N LYS A 105 5.24 -32.02 13.31
CA LYS A 105 5.30 -30.76 12.55
C LYS A 105 4.70 -30.93 11.15
N PRO A 106 4.00 -29.89 10.63
CA PRO A 106 3.47 -29.91 9.29
C PRO A 106 4.56 -30.10 8.23
N PHE A 107 4.35 -31.06 7.34
CA PHE A 107 5.29 -31.43 6.29
C PHE A 107 4.61 -31.36 4.91
N ASP A 108 5.31 -30.77 3.97
CA ASP A 108 4.89 -30.62 2.57
C ASP A 108 5.57 -31.70 1.71
N THR A 109 4.79 -32.62 1.17
CA THR A 109 5.29 -33.73 0.35
C THR A 109 5.41 -33.36 -1.12
N TYR A 110 4.81 -32.28 -1.57
CA TYR A 110 4.82 -31.85 -2.96
C TYR A 110 5.99 -30.94 -3.31
N GLN A 111 6.38 -30.04 -2.39
CA GLN A 111 7.56 -29.20 -2.62
C GLN A 111 8.86 -30.02 -2.46
N LEU A 112 9.79 -29.84 -3.38
CA LEU A 112 11.07 -30.54 -3.41
C LEU A 112 10.91 -32.08 -3.46
N ALA A 113 9.88 -32.58 -4.19
CA ALA A 113 9.67 -34.01 -4.34
C ALA A 113 10.92 -34.71 -4.94
N PRO A 114 11.26 -35.94 -4.50
CA PRO A 114 10.50 -36.79 -3.56
C PRO A 114 10.82 -36.56 -2.08
N THR A 115 11.77 -35.70 -1.74
CA THR A 115 12.24 -35.54 -0.36
C THR A 115 11.25 -34.78 0.52
N GLY A 116 10.48 -33.86 -0.06
CA GLY A 116 9.58 -32.98 0.67
C GLY A 116 10.31 -31.96 1.56
N ARG A 117 9.57 -31.22 2.35
CA ARG A 117 10.12 -30.25 3.31
C ARG A 117 9.13 -29.93 4.43
N PHE A 118 9.63 -29.46 5.56
CA PHE A 118 8.76 -28.86 6.59
C PHE A 118 8.14 -27.55 6.09
N VAL A 119 6.86 -27.36 6.40
CA VAL A 119 6.14 -26.13 6.06
C VAL A 119 6.78 -24.93 6.79
N TYR A 120 6.91 -23.83 6.10
CA TYR A 120 7.45 -22.59 6.69
C TYR A 120 6.53 -22.04 7.80
N PRO A 121 7.06 -21.32 8.79
CA PRO A 121 6.25 -20.76 9.87
C PRO A 121 5.38 -19.57 9.46
N ASP A 122 5.61 -18.96 8.30
CA ASP A 122 4.91 -17.78 7.79
C ASP A 122 3.57 -18.12 7.10
N MET A 123 2.74 -18.92 7.80
CA MET A 123 1.45 -19.41 7.30
C MET A 123 0.24 -18.59 7.76
N PHE A 124 0.45 -17.37 8.26
CA PHE A 124 -0.64 -16.53 8.76
C PHE A 124 -1.76 -16.34 7.73
N HIS A 125 -1.40 -16.15 6.46
CA HIS A 125 -2.39 -15.98 5.39
C HIS A 125 -3.23 -17.24 5.19
N ALA A 126 -2.61 -18.42 5.13
CA ALA A 126 -3.33 -19.69 4.97
C ALA A 126 -4.30 -19.97 6.11
N TYR A 127 -3.89 -19.72 7.37
CA TYR A 127 -4.78 -19.81 8.52
C TYR A 127 -5.91 -18.79 8.45
N SER A 128 -5.62 -17.56 8.06
CA SER A 128 -6.62 -16.50 7.91
C SER A 128 -7.67 -16.87 6.86
N LEU A 129 -7.25 -17.40 5.72
CA LEU A 129 -8.15 -17.90 4.66
C LEU A 129 -9.03 -19.04 5.17
N ALA A 130 -8.44 -20.02 5.85
CA ALA A 130 -9.18 -21.19 6.36
C ALA A 130 -10.24 -20.79 7.40
N TYR A 131 -9.89 -19.94 8.37
CA TYR A 131 -10.83 -19.49 9.39
C TYR A 131 -11.87 -18.51 8.85
N PHE A 132 -11.50 -17.64 7.93
CA PHE A 132 -12.44 -16.76 7.25
C PHE A 132 -13.45 -17.55 6.41
N TYR A 133 -13.00 -18.60 5.70
CA TYR A 133 -13.88 -19.54 5.03
C TYR A 133 -14.85 -20.20 6.02
N LYS A 134 -14.35 -20.76 7.14
CA LYS A 134 -15.21 -21.39 8.15
C LYS A 134 -16.29 -20.42 8.68
N LEU A 135 -15.91 -19.15 8.88
CA LEU A 135 -16.84 -18.10 9.30
C LEU A 135 -17.90 -17.83 8.23
N LEU A 136 -17.50 -17.65 6.98
CA LEU A 136 -18.44 -17.37 5.88
C LEU A 136 -19.35 -18.58 5.58
N HIS A 137 -18.78 -19.78 5.59
CA HIS A 137 -19.50 -21.03 5.33
C HIS A 137 -20.59 -21.29 6.37
N PHE A 138 -20.40 -20.84 7.61
CA PHE A 138 -21.44 -20.89 8.65
C PHE A 138 -22.69 -20.09 8.26
N PHE A 139 -22.53 -18.95 7.58
CA PHE A 139 -23.65 -18.11 7.12
C PHE A 139 -24.11 -18.45 5.69
N ILE A 140 -23.22 -18.97 4.85
CA ILE A 140 -23.45 -19.27 3.43
C ILE A 140 -22.90 -20.68 3.16
N PRO A 141 -23.67 -21.75 3.41
CA PRO A 141 -23.20 -23.14 3.30
C PRO A 141 -22.69 -23.53 1.91
N ASP A 142 -23.24 -22.93 0.85
CA ASP A 142 -22.84 -23.21 -0.54
C ASP A 142 -21.55 -22.49 -0.97
N LEU A 143 -20.95 -21.68 -0.08
CA LEU A 143 -19.72 -20.98 -0.40
C LEU A 143 -18.50 -21.93 -0.30
N GLY A 144 -17.83 -22.16 -1.42
CA GLY A 144 -16.58 -22.93 -1.46
C GLY A 144 -15.38 -22.13 -0.97
N LEU A 145 -14.33 -22.83 -0.48
CA LEU A 145 -13.09 -22.21 -0.02
C LEU A 145 -12.47 -21.26 -1.06
N MET A 146 -12.30 -21.71 -2.31
CA MET A 146 -11.72 -20.90 -3.39
C MET A 146 -12.46 -19.58 -3.59
N ARG A 147 -13.80 -19.60 -3.56
CA ARG A 147 -14.61 -18.39 -3.70
C ARG A 147 -14.49 -17.46 -2.49
N SER A 148 -14.36 -18.02 -1.28
CA SER A 148 -14.20 -17.21 -0.06
C SER A 148 -12.87 -16.45 -0.03
N MET A 149 -11.83 -16.98 -0.69
CA MET A 149 -10.52 -16.34 -0.75
C MET A 149 -10.54 -14.96 -1.44
N PHE A 150 -11.44 -14.74 -2.39
CA PHE A 150 -11.60 -13.42 -3.02
C PHE A 150 -12.20 -12.36 -2.08
N TYR A 151 -12.93 -12.76 -1.05
CA TYR A 151 -13.58 -11.81 -0.12
C TYR A 151 -12.65 -11.35 1.02
N LEU A 152 -11.68 -12.17 1.42
CA LEU A 152 -10.77 -11.82 2.52
C LEU A 152 -9.95 -10.55 2.23
N PRO A 153 -9.28 -10.41 1.07
CA PRO A 153 -8.53 -9.20 0.75
C PRO A 153 -9.42 -7.94 0.71
N VAL A 154 -10.64 -8.05 0.19
CA VAL A 154 -11.59 -6.93 0.15
C VAL A 154 -11.97 -6.48 1.57
N PHE A 155 -12.27 -7.43 2.46
CA PHE A 155 -12.58 -7.14 3.86
C PHE A 155 -11.39 -6.48 4.58
N VAL A 156 -10.19 -7.03 4.42
CA VAL A 156 -8.97 -6.48 5.04
C VAL A 156 -8.59 -5.13 4.43
N SER A 157 -8.80 -4.93 3.13
CA SER A 157 -8.61 -3.63 2.46
C SER A 157 -9.51 -2.55 3.04
N ALA A 158 -10.78 -2.87 3.32
CA ALA A 158 -11.69 -1.94 3.99
C ALA A 158 -11.20 -1.56 5.40
N LEU A 159 -10.62 -2.51 6.16
CA LEU A 159 -9.98 -2.21 7.45
C LEU A 159 -8.74 -1.30 7.28
N CYS A 160 -7.94 -1.51 6.24
CA CYS A 160 -6.80 -0.64 5.93
C CYS A 160 -7.26 0.80 5.65
N VAL A 161 -8.31 0.99 4.86
CA VAL A 161 -8.92 2.31 4.58
C VAL A 161 -9.43 2.96 5.87
N LEU A 162 -10.08 2.19 6.75
CA LEU A 162 -10.53 2.67 8.06
C LEU A 162 -9.36 3.11 8.95
N LEU A 163 -8.27 2.34 8.98
CA LEU A 163 -7.08 2.70 9.77
C LEU A 163 -6.40 3.96 9.24
N VAL A 164 -6.29 4.12 7.93
CA VAL A 164 -5.80 5.37 7.29
C VAL A 164 -6.68 6.56 7.68
N PHE A 165 -8.02 6.39 7.61
CA PHE A 165 -8.97 7.40 8.09
C PHE A 165 -8.71 7.76 9.57
N LEU A 166 -8.58 6.77 10.45
CA LEU A 166 -8.40 6.99 11.89
C LEU A 166 -7.07 7.69 12.21
N ILE A 167 -5.97 7.31 11.54
CA ILE A 167 -4.65 7.96 11.70
C ILE A 167 -4.73 9.42 11.25
N ALA A 168 -5.20 9.69 10.03
CA ALA A 168 -5.27 11.04 9.49
C ALA A 168 -6.29 11.91 10.24
N ARG A 169 -7.42 11.34 10.68
CA ARG A 169 -8.41 12.01 11.55
C ARG A 169 -7.78 12.54 12.83
N ARG A 170 -6.88 11.77 13.42
CA ARG A 170 -6.19 12.14 14.65
C ARG A 170 -5.31 13.37 14.44
N ILE A 171 -4.72 13.53 13.28
CA ILE A 171 -3.79 14.60 12.93
C ILE A 171 -4.52 15.85 12.42
N ALA A 172 -5.52 15.67 11.57
CA ALA A 172 -6.15 16.74 10.80
C ALA A 172 -7.70 16.75 10.86
N GLY A 173 -8.29 16.06 11.84
CA GLY A 173 -9.73 16.02 12.05
C GLY A 173 -10.49 15.16 11.04
N ASN A 174 -11.82 15.13 11.15
CA ASN A 174 -12.68 14.25 10.36
C ASN A 174 -12.52 14.47 8.84
N ILE A 175 -12.34 15.69 8.40
CA ILE A 175 -12.16 16.04 6.97
C ILE A 175 -10.84 15.45 6.47
N GLY A 176 -9.74 15.61 7.23
CA GLY A 176 -8.46 14.99 6.88
C GLY A 176 -8.53 13.48 6.82
N GLY A 177 -9.22 12.85 7.80
CA GLY A 177 -9.48 11.41 7.79
C GLY A 177 -10.27 10.96 6.56
N PHE A 178 -11.36 11.65 6.25
CA PHE A 178 -12.20 11.34 5.09
C PHE A 178 -11.41 11.36 3.77
N PHE A 179 -10.65 12.42 3.53
CA PHE A 179 -9.83 12.52 2.33
C PHE A 179 -8.69 11.50 2.29
N ALA A 180 -8.07 11.18 3.43
CA ALA A 180 -7.08 10.11 3.51
C ALA A 180 -7.66 8.74 3.17
N GLY A 181 -8.82 8.40 3.73
CA GLY A 181 -9.51 7.14 3.43
C GLY A 181 -9.94 7.05 1.97
N MET A 182 -10.49 8.14 1.41
CA MET A 182 -10.89 8.18 0.00
C MET A 182 -9.70 7.93 -0.95
N ILE A 183 -8.56 8.63 -0.74
CA ILE A 183 -7.41 8.44 -1.64
C ILE A 183 -6.81 7.05 -1.50
N MET A 184 -6.81 6.47 -0.30
CA MET A 184 -6.39 5.09 -0.09
C MET A 184 -7.29 4.10 -0.83
N ALA A 185 -8.61 4.28 -0.78
CA ALA A 185 -9.59 3.41 -1.43
C ALA A 185 -9.51 3.41 -2.96
N VAL A 186 -8.94 4.47 -3.57
CA VAL A 186 -8.79 4.59 -5.03
C VAL A 186 -7.32 4.61 -5.47
N ASN A 187 -6.38 4.26 -4.59
CA ASN A 187 -4.96 4.25 -4.90
C ASN A 187 -4.61 3.05 -5.79
N GLY A 188 -4.05 3.31 -6.98
CA GLY A 188 -3.73 2.26 -7.95
C GLY A 188 -2.72 1.23 -7.42
N ALA A 189 -1.67 1.67 -6.74
CA ALA A 189 -0.65 0.77 -6.17
C ALA A 189 -1.21 -0.11 -5.04
N PHE A 190 -2.21 0.40 -4.30
CA PHE A 190 -2.90 -0.38 -3.27
C PHE A 190 -3.87 -1.39 -3.90
N LEU A 191 -4.72 -0.96 -4.84
CA LEU A 191 -5.75 -1.81 -5.43
C LEU A 191 -5.17 -2.97 -6.23
N SER A 192 -4.13 -2.71 -7.04
CA SER A 192 -3.54 -3.73 -7.92
C SER A 192 -2.91 -4.91 -7.19
N ARG A 193 -2.55 -4.74 -5.91
CA ARG A 193 -1.91 -5.81 -5.14
C ARG A 193 -2.73 -6.31 -3.96
N SER A 194 -3.51 -5.42 -3.34
CA SER A 194 -4.22 -5.75 -2.11
C SER A 194 -5.55 -6.45 -2.32
N LEU A 195 -6.08 -6.48 -3.54
CA LEU A 195 -7.36 -7.13 -3.84
C LEU A 195 -7.19 -8.57 -4.36
N HIS A 196 -5.98 -8.99 -4.69
CA HIS A 196 -5.70 -10.37 -5.04
C HIS A 196 -5.74 -11.26 -3.78
N PRO A 197 -6.17 -12.52 -3.89
CA PRO A 197 -6.22 -13.46 -2.77
C PRO A 197 -4.82 -13.99 -2.41
N ASP A 198 -3.91 -13.06 -2.10
CA ASP A 198 -2.52 -13.26 -1.75
C ASP A 198 -2.20 -12.58 -0.40
N ASN A 199 -0.99 -12.82 0.12
CA ASN A 199 -0.55 -12.34 1.43
C ASN A 199 -0.19 -10.86 1.48
N ASP A 200 -0.09 -10.16 0.35
CA ASP A 200 0.32 -8.75 0.24
C ASP A 200 -0.55 -7.79 1.10
N ILE A 201 -1.80 -8.13 1.34
CA ILE A 201 -2.69 -7.28 2.15
C ILE A 201 -2.22 -7.13 3.60
N TRP A 202 -1.56 -8.14 4.17
CA TRP A 202 -1.05 -8.10 5.55
C TRP A 202 0.13 -7.14 5.69
N VAL A 203 0.89 -6.96 4.62
CA VAL A 203 2.01 -6.00 4.54
C VAL A 203 1.52 -4.55 4.70
N VAL A 204 0.24 -4.31 4.46
CA VAL A 204 -0.43 -3.01 4.65
C VAL A 204 -1.14 -2.93 6.00
N LEU A 205 -1.91 -3.96 6.36
CA LEU A 205 -2.75 -3.95 7.56
C LEU A 205 -1.93 -3.82 8.84
N PHE A 206 -0.93 -4.69 9.04
CA PHE A 206 -0.16 -4.70 10.29
C PHE A 206 0.56 -3.39 10.55
N PRO A 207 1.29 -2.79 9.59
CA PRO A 207 1.92 -1.49 9.78
C PRO A 207 0.93 -0.37 10.07
N LEU A 208 -0.23 -0.36 9.41
CA LEU A 208 -1.28 0.61 9.70
C LEU A 208 -1.83 0.46 11.12
N LEU A 209 -2.09 -0.78 11.55
CA LEU A 209 -2.60 -1.07 12.88
C LEU A 209 -1.61 -0.64 13.96
N VAL A 210 -0.33 -1.00 13.80
CA VAL A 210 0.74 -0.64 14.74
C VAL A 210 0.96 0.88 14.77
N THR A 211 0.95 1.54 13.61
CA THR A 211 1.04 3.00 13.51
C THR A 211 -0.17 3.69 14.15
N TRP A 212 -1.39 3.18 13.95
CA TRP A 212 -2.58 3.71 14.60
C TRP A 212 -2.52 3.59 16.12
N LEU A 213 -2.04 2.47 16.66
CA LEU A 213 -1.81 2.29 18.09
C LEU A 213 -0.78 3.31 18.62
N PHE A 214 0.32 3.52 17.89
CA PHE A 214 1.32 4.54 18.24
C PHE A 214 0.72 5.95 18.26
N VAL A 215 -0.01 6.34 17.22
CA VAL A 215 -0.65 7.66 17.15
C VAL A 215 -1.71 7.84 18.25
N SER A 216 -2.39 6.76 18.63
CA SER A 216 -3.44 6.80 19.65
C SER A 216 -2.94 7.15 21.05
N ILE A 217 -1.68 6.88 21.38
CA ILE A 217 -1.12 7.19 22.71
C ILE A 217 -0.83 8.67 22.93
N ILE A 218 -0.76 9.48 21.87
CA ILE A 218 -0.30 10.89 21.96
C ILE A 218 -1.06 11.68 23.03
N ASP A 219 -2.39 11.49 23.15
CA ASP A 219 -3.21 12.20 24.14
C ASP A 219 -3.48 11.40 25.42
N ILE A 220 -2.97 10.17 25.51
CA ILE A 220 -3.17 9.35 26.72
C ILE A 220 -2.28 9.88 27.84
N LYS A 221 -2.90 10.21 28.99
CA LYS A 221 -2.18 10.66 30.18
C LYS A 221 -1.75 9.52 31.10
N SER A 222 -2.46 8.39 31.04
CA SER A 222 -2.21 7.24 31.93
C SER A 222 -1.03 6.42 31.46
N THR A 223 -0.03 6.25 32.33
CA THR A 223 1.14 5.38 32.13
C THR A 223 0.73 3.93 31.84
N LEU A 224 -0.22 3.39 32.61
CA LEU A 224 -0.70 2.02 32.45
C LEU A 224 -1.37 1.82 31.06
N LYS A 225 -2.24 2.76 30.65
CA LYS A 225 -2.86 2.67 29.30
C LYS A 225 -1.83 2.77 28.20
N THR A 226 -0.81 3.63 28.34
CA THR A 226 0.31 3.70 27.39
C THR A 226 1.03 2.37 27.30
N ALA A 227 1.37 1.75 28.44
CA ALA A 227 2.04 0.44 28.45
C ALA A 227 1.20 -0.67 27.81
N ILE A 228 -0.10 -0.73 28.11
CA ILE A 228 -1.01 -1.72 27.51
C ILE A 228 -1.06 -1.56 25.99
N ILE A 229 -1.27 -0.35 25.48
CA ILE A 229 -1.33 -0.09 24.04
C ILE A 229 0.01 -0.41 23.37
N SER A 230 1.14 -0.08 24.02
CA SER A 230 2.48 -0.41 23.55
C SER A 230 2.68 -1.92 23.45
N SER A 231 2.21 -2.68 24.46
CA SER A 231 2.27 -4.15 24.45
C SER A 231 1.41 -4.75 23.34
N ILE A 232 0.23 -4.20 23.10
CA ILE A 232 -0.64 -4.61 21.98
C ILE A 232 0.04 -4.31 20.64
N ALA A 233 0.69 -3.15 20.50
CA ALA A 233 1.46 -2.83 19.30
C ALA A 233 2.61 -3.82 19.08
N GLY A 234 3.34 -4.20 20.14
CA GLY A 234 4.38 -5.22 20.10
C GLY A 234 3.85 -6.61 19.77
N PHE A 235 2.66 -6.98 20.26
CA PHE A 235 1.99 -8.23 19.90
C PHE A 235 1.69 -8.28 18.40
N PHE A 236 1.08 -7.24 17.83
CA PHE A 236 0.79 -7.21 16.39
C PHE A 236 2.06 -7.14 15.53
N THR A 237 3.12 -6.50 15.99
CA THR A 237 4.43 -6.52 15.32
C THR A 237 5.03 -7.93 15.37
N GLY A 238 4.94 -8.63 16.52
CA GLY A 238 5.35 -10.01 16.64
C GLY A 238 4.52 -10.96 15.77
N LEU A 239 3.20 -10.78 15.72
CA LEU A 239 2.33 -11.58 14.87
C LEU A 239 2.63 -11.35 13.38
N PHE A 240 3.02 -10.16 12.98
CA PHE A 240 3.40 -9.83 11.60
C PHE A 240 4.59 -10.65 11.09
N THR A 241 5.46 -11.17 11.98
CA THR A 241 6.56 -12.07 11.60
C THR A 241 6.08 -13.34 10.92
N THR A 242 4.84 -13.78 11.19
CA THR A 242 4.23 -14.97 10.60
C THR A 242 3.49 -14.70 9.29
N ALA A 243 3.37 -13.43 8.91
CA ALA A 243 2.71 -13.01 7.69
C ALA A 243 3.69 -12.58 6.59
N TRP A 244 4.85 -12.01 6.96
CA TRP A 244 5.82 -11.52 6.00
C TRP A 244 7.24 -11.38 6.59
N SER A 245 8.24 -11.83 5.87
CA SER A 245 9.65 -11.77 6.29
C SER A 245 10.21 -10.35 6.43
N GLY A 246 9.61 -9.37 5.75
CA GLY A 246 9.97 -7.95 5.84
C GLY A 246 9.34 -7.19 7.01
N TRP A 247 8.74 -7.87 7.99
CA TRP A 247 8.07 -7.29 9.17
C TRP A 247 8.93 -6.26 9.93
N TRP A 248 10.24 -6.41 9.90
CA TRP A 248 11.22 -5.57 10.58
C TRP A 248 11.10 -4.09 10.21
N TYR A 249 10.61 -3.77 9.00
CA TYR A 249 10.57 -2.38 8.56
C TYR A 249 9.68 -1.50 9.44
N ILE A 250 8.52 -1.98 9.90
CA ILE A 250 7.65 -1.20 10.79
C ILE A 250 8.23 -1.12 12.20
N PHE A 251 8.90 -2.16 12.66
CA PHE A 251 9.58 -2.18 13.95
C PHE A 251 10.69 -1.14 13.99
N ASP A 252 11.63 -1.17 13.05
CA ASP A 252 12.76 -0.25 12.97
C ASP A 252 12.32 1.19 12.70
N PHE A 253 11.34 1.37 11.83
CA PHE A 253 10.75 2.66 11.52
C PHE A 253 10.13 3.32 12.76
N LEU A 254 9.38 2.59 13.58
CA LEU A 254 8.83 3.15 14.82
C LEU A 254 9.91 3.39 15.86
N LEU A 255 10.89 2.51 16.00
CA LEU A 255 12.03 2.76 16.89
C LEU A 255 12.81 4.02 16.48
N ALA A 256 13.04 4.22 15.17
CA ALA A 256 13.64 5.44 14.66
C ALA A 256 12.78 6.67 14.98
N THR A 257 11.46 6.58 14.79
CA THR A 257 10.52 7.67 15.15
C THR A 257 10.59 8.01 16.64
N ILE A 258 10.58 7.00 17.49
CA ILE A 258 10.72 7.15 18.96
C ILE A 258 12.05 7.83 19.30
N LEU A 259 13.14 7.34 18.72
CA LEU A 259 14.48 7.89 18.95
C LEU A 259 14.58 9.36 18.53
N PHE A 260 14.17 9.71 17.31
CA PHE A 260 14.24 11.09 16.83
C PHE A 260 13.32 12.02 17.60
N THR A 261 12.14 11.56 18.03
CA THR A 261 11.24 12.31 18.89
C THR A 261 11.86 12.52 20.27
N PHE A 262 12.45 11.49 20.85
CA PHE A 262 13.17 11.59 22.13
C PHE A 262 14.32 12.59 22.04
N LEU A 263 15.17 12.48 21.03
CA LEU A 263 16.30 13.39 20.79
C LEU A 263 15.80 14.84 20.62
N TYR A 264 14.73 15.07 19.86
CA TYR A 264 14.15 16.40 19.72
C TYR A 264 13.75 16.99 21.06
N VAL A 265 12.99 16.25 21.89
CA VAL A 265 12.52 16.74 23.19
C VAL A 265 13.69 16.99 24.15
N VAL A 266 14.70 16.12 24.13
CA VAL A 266 15.94 16.30 24.93
C VAL A 266 16.69 17.58 24.50
N LEU A 267 16.88 17.78 23.19
CA LEU A 267 17.63 18.93 22.67
C LEU A 267 16.91 20.26 22.94
N VAL A 268 15.59 20.32 22.82
CA VAL A 268 14.82 21.53 23.13
C VAL A 268 14.87 21.87 24.62
N ASN A 269 14.90 20.86 25.50
CA ASN A 269 14.95 21.04 26.96
C ASN A 269 16.37 20.85 27.54
N PHE A 270 17.41 20.98 26.72
CA PHE A 270 18.78 20.61 27.05
C PHE A 270 19.31 21.30 28.33
N ASP A 271 19.05 22.59 28.51
CA ASP A 271 19.53 23.34 29.68
C ASP A 271 18.92 22.85 31.00
N GLU A 272 17.64 22.47 30.97
CA GLU A 272 16.95 21.89 32.12
C GLU A 272 17.51 20.52 32.47
N ILE A 273 17.68 19.68 31.46
CA ILE A 273 18.20 18.30 31.58
C ILE A 273 19.66 18.32 32.04
N LYS A 274 20.48 19.25 31.54
CA LYS A 274 21.87 19.41 31.95
C LYS A 274 22.00 19.79 33.44
N ARG A 275 21.07 20.61 33.94
CA ARG A 275 21.03 21.01 35.39
C ARG A 275 20.55 19.87 36.28
N ASN A 276 19.61 19.07 35.81
CA ASN A 276 19.03 17.98 36.58
C ASN A 276 18.64 16.81 35.66
N LEU A 277 19.48 15.77 35.60
CA LEU A 277 19.21 14.57 34.80
C LEU A 277 17.88 13.86 35.15
N LYS A 278 17.39 14.02 36.41
CA LYS A 278 16.09 13.46 36.79
C LYS A 278 14.92 14.12 36.05
N SER A 279 15.12 15.32 35.47
CA SER A 279 14.09 15.98 34.66
C SER A 279 13.66 15.18 33.43
N ILE A 280 14.50 14.26 32.92
CA ILE A 280 14.14 13.32 31.86
C ILE A 280 12.90 12.49 32.27
N PHE A 281 12.87 12.00 33.50
CA PHE A 281 11.77 11.18 34.03
C PHE A 281 10.58 12.02 34.55
N LEU A 282 10.81 13.30 34.85
CA LEU A 282 9.78 14.24 35.29
C LEU A 282 9.04 14.86 34.10
N ASN A 283 9.70 15.01 32.95
CA ASN A 283 9.06 15.51 31.73
C ASN A 283 8.04 14.47 31.19
N ALA A 284 6.76 14.88 31.19
CA ALA A 284 5.66 13.99 30.82
C ALA A 284 5.77 13.45 29.39
N ALA A 285 6.31 14.23 28.44
CA ALA A 285 6.51 13.82 27.06
C ALA A 285 7.62 12.75 26.97
N LEU A 286 8.78 13.01 27.57
CA LEU A 286 9.91 12.06 27.61
C LEU A 286 9.52 10.76 28.30
N LYS A 287 8.87 10.84 29.47
CA LYS A 287 8.38 9.66 30.19
C LYS A 287 7.48 8.80 29.32
N LYS A 288 6.53 9.42 28.60
CA LYS A 288 5.59 8.69 27.72
C LYS A 288 6.32 8.01 26.56
N ILE A 289 7.25 8.72 25.91
CA ILE A 289 8.05 8.19 24.78
C ILE A 289 8.90 7.01 25.25
N LEU A 290 9.55 7.13 26.41
CA LEU A 290 10.36 6.05 27.00
C LEU A 290 9.53 4.82 27.34
N ILE A 291 8.35 5.00 27.96
CA ILE A 291 7.46 3.90 28.30
C ILE A 291 6.99 3.20 27.03
N PHE A 292 6.52 3.97 26.04
CA PHE A 292 6.10 3.37 24.77
C PHE A 292 7.27 2.61 24.12
N GLY A 293 8.43 3.26 23.97
CA GLY A 293 9.58 2.66 23.30
C GLY A 293 10.05 1.38 23.99
N LEU A 294 10.22 1.40 25.31
CA LEU A 294 10.68 0.25 26.07
C LEU A 294 9.67 -0.91 26.04
N VAL A 295 8.39 -0.63 26.32
CA VAL A 295 7.37 -1.67 26.35
C VAL A 295 7.11 -2.23 24.95
N TYR A 296 7.08 -1.38 23.91
CA TYR A 296 6.96 -1.81 22.53
C TYR A 296 8.14 -2.71 22.11
N PHE A 297 9.37 -2.30 22.42
CA PHE A 297 10.57 -3.08 22.13
C PHE A 297 10.54 -4.46 22.81
N LEU A 298 10.31 -4.48 24.13
CA LEU A 298 10.31 -5.73 24.89
C LEU A 298 9.17 -6.66 24.48
N SER A 299 7.97 -6.13 24.28
CA SER A 299 6.83 -6.96 23.84
C SER A 299 7.02 -7.47 22.42
N THR A 300 7.58 -6.67 21.50
CA THR A 300 7.95 -7.16 20.15
C THR A 300 8.99 -8.27 20.24
N ALA A 301 10.03 -8.10 21.07
CA ALA A 301 11.05 -9.13 21.27
C ALA A 301 10.44 -10.45 21.76
N VAL A 302 9.55 -10.39 22.75
CA VAL A 302 8.87 -11.56 23.29
C VAL A 302 7.98 -12.22 22.24
N PHE A 303 7.10 -11.47 21.60
CA PHE A 303 6.12 -12.05 20.67
C PHE A 303 6.76 -12.49 19.34
N ALA A 304 7.73 -11.74 18.79
CA ALA A 304 8.46 -12.18 17.60
C ALA A 304 9.26 -13.47 17.88
N THR A 305 9.87 -13.58 19.05
CA THR A 305 10.56 -14.81 19.49
C THR A 305 9.58 -15.96 19.65
N PHE A 306 8.42 -15.71 20.25
CA PHE A 306 7.38 -16.72 20.46
C PHE A 306 6.83 -17.26 19.13
N PHE A 307 6.51 -16.38 18.17
CA PHE A 307 5.90 -16.78 16.90
C PHE A 307 6.89 -17.32 15.87
N SER A 308 8.09 -16.77 15.79
CA SER A 308 9.02 -17.06 14.68
C SER A 308 10.47 -17.36 15.11
N GLY A 309 10.71 -17.36 16.42
CA GLY A 309 12.02 -17.70 17.00
C GLY A 309 12.94 -16.47 17.18
N PHE A 310 13.84 -16.58 18.16
CA PHE A 310 14.78 -15.50 18.53
C PHE A 310 15.68 -15.04 17.39
N SER A 311 16.06 -15.95 16.49
CA SER A 311 16.87 -15.61 15.31
C SER A 311 16.20 -14.58 14.41
N GLN A 312 14.88 -14.68 14.22
CA GLN A 312 14.11 -13.72 13.43
C GLN A 312 14.10 -12.33 14.09
N PHE A 313 13.90 -12.28 15.41
CA PHE A 313 13.99 -11.01 16.15
C PHE A 313 15.39 -10.40 16.06
N ARG A 314 16.45 -11.18 16.29
CA ARG A 314 17.82 -10.69 16.18
C ARG A 314 18.16 -10.17 14.76
N ASN A 315 17.69 -10.87 13.74
CA ASN A 315 17.97 -10.51 12.35
C ASN A 315 17.21 -9.27 11.88
N SER A 316 16.16 -8.81 12.59
CA SER A 316 15.45 -7.58 12.24
C SER A 316 16.38 -6.37 12.16
N PHE A 317 17.34 -6.26 13.07
CA PHE A 317 18.32 -5.15 13.09
C PHE A 317 19.27 -5.13 11.88
N LEU A 318 19.40 -6.24 11.18
CA LEU A 318 20.19 -6.35 9.95
C LEU A 318 19.35 -6.06 8.70
N GLY A 319 18.02 -6.04 8.83
CA GLY A 319 17.08 -5.81 7.73
C GLY A 319 17.39 -4.54 6.93
N PRO A 320 17.49 -3.35 7.55
CA PRO A 320 17.80 -2.11 6.85
C PRO A 320 19.15 -2.12 6.13
N LEU A 321 20.13 -2.85 6.66
CA LEU A 321 21.48 -2.96 6.08
C LEU A 321 21.53 -3.93 4.91
N SER A 322 20.78 -5.03 4.98
CA SER A 322 20.74 -6.05 3.92
C SER A 322 19.78 -5.72 2.79
N PHE A 323 18.76 -4.91 3.06
CA PHE A 323 17.71 -4.57 2.09
C PHE A 323 18.23 -3.95 0.77
N PRO A 324 19.20 -3.03 0.75
CA PRO A 324 19.72 -2.47 -0.50
C PRO A 324 20.33 -3.50 -1.45
N SER A 325 20.75 -4.65 -0.91
CA SER A 325 21.40 -5.76 -1.64
C SER A 325 20.48 -6.95 -1.91
N ILE A 326 19.15 -6.79 -1.77
CA ILE A 326 18.16 -7.88 -1.92
C ILE A 326 18.27 -8.62 -3.26
N LYS A 327 18.66 -7.93 -4.33
CA LYS A 327 18.91 -8.49 -5.67
C LYS A 327 20.38 -8.65 -6.00
N ALA A 328 21.29 -8.54 -5.03
CA ALA A 328 22.70 -8.72 -5.33
C ALA A 328 22.95 -10.14 -5.87
N PRO A 329 23.71 -10.28 -6.96
CA PRO A 329 24.09 -11.59 -7.45
C PRO A 329 24.90 -12.33 -6.36
N VAL A 330 24.68 -13.64 -6.28
CA VAL A 330 25.42 -14.48 -5.35
C VAL A 330 26.88 -14.57 -5.81
N GLN A 331 27.81 -14.57 -4.86
CA GLN A 331 29.22 -14.75 -5.17
C GLN A 331 29.48 -16.07 -5.93
N ALA A 332 30.51 -16.11 -6.75
CA ALA A 332 30.87 -17.24 -7.61
C ALA A 332 31.07 -18.58 -6.88
N THR A 333 31.15 -18.56 -5.56
CA THR A 333 31.27 -19.74 -4.69
C THR A 333 29.95 -20.41 -4.32
N SER A 334 28.81 -19.79 -4.65
CA SER A 334 27.49 -20.36 -4.36
C SER A 334 27.04 -21.28 -5.48
N LEU A 335 26.63 -22.51 -5.12
CA LEU A 335 26.03 -23.47 -6.05
C LEU A 335 24.66 -23.03 -6.60
N TRP A 336 23.96 -22.15 -5.86
CA TRP A 336 22.61 -21.74 -6.21
C TRP A 336 22.54 -20.23 -6.48
N PRO A 337 21.92 -19.81 -7.59
CA PRO A 337 21.72 -18.39 -7.88
C PRO A 337 20.76 -17.75 -6.88
N ASN A 338 20.88 -16.45 -6.68
CA ASN A 338 19.88 -15.69 -5.95
C ASN A 338 18.59 -15.59 -6.80
N VAL A 339 17.60 -16.40 -6.47
CA VAL A 339 16.32 -16.46 -7.19
C VAL A 339 15.62 -15.09 -7.24
N LEU A 340 15.80 -14.23 -6.23
CA LEU A 340 15.21 -12.89 -6.20
C LEU A 340 15.70 -12.00 -7.36
N THR A 341 16.82 -12.32 -8.00
CA THR A 341 17.29 -11.61 -9.20
C THR A 341 16.33 -11.77 -10.38
N THR A 342 15.56 -12.88 -10.41
CA THR A 342 14.60 -13.19 -11.47
C THR A 342 13.21 -12.60 -11.24
N VAL A 343 12.93 -12.11 -10.01
CA VAL A 343 11.63 -11.54 -9.64
C VAL A 343 11.51 -10.14 -10.23
N ALA A 344 10.66 -9.98 -11.24
CA ALA A 344 10.45 -8.71 -11.96
C ALA A 344 9.98 -7.58 -11.04
N GLU A 345 9.16 -7.88 -10.07
CA GLU A 345 8.60 -6.93 -9.10
C GLU A 345 9.65 -6.33 -8.15
N LEU A 346 10.80 -6.99 -8.01
CA LEU A 346 11.96 -6.49 -7.26
C LEU A 346 12.91 -5.67 -8.15
N ASN A 347 12.58 -5.39 -9.42
CA ASN A 347 13.34 -4.46 -10.23
C ASN A 347 13.26 -3.05 -9.65
N GLU A 348 14.33 -2.28 -9.81
CA GLU A 348 14.37 -0.89 -9.35
C GLU A 348 13.26 -0.06 -10.00
N GLY A 349 12.51 0.66 -9.15
CA GLY A 349 11.46 1.56 -9.58
C GLY A 349 12.02 2.92 -9.98
N SER A 350 11.55 3.47 -11.12
CA SER A 350 11.80 4.87 -11.43
C SER A 350 10.93 5.78 -10.56
N ILE A 351 11.46 6.94 -10.18
CA ILE A 351 10.70 7.92 -9.36
C ILE A 351 9.42 8.36 -10.07
N ASP A 352 9.46 8.56 -11.38
CA ASP A 352 8.28 8.90 -12.18
C ASP A 352 7.23 7.76 -12.15
N GLY A 353 7.67 6.52 -12.29
CA GLY A 353 6.79 5.34 -12.20
C GLY A 353 6.13 5.24 -10.83
N ILE A 354 6.90 5.43 -9.76
CA ILE A 354 6.39 5.41 -8.38
C ILE A 354 5.37 6.52 -8.16
N ILE A 355 5.70 7.77 -8.56
CA ILE A 355 4.79 8.91 -8.42
C ILE A 355 3.50 8.69 -9.22
N ASN A 356 3.58 8.15 -10.44
CA ASN A 356 2.41 7.89 -11.27
C ASN A 356 1.53 6.79 -10.66
N SER A 357 2.11 5.73 -10.11
CA SER A 357 1.35 4.62 -9.51
C SER A 357 0.56 5.00 -8.26
N ILE A 358 0.99 6.02 -7.51
CA ILE A 358 0.27 6.53 -6.33
C ILE A 358 -0.70 7.68 -6.62
N GLY A 359 -0.84 8.11 -7.90
CA GLY A 359 -1.82 9.12 -8.29
C GLY A 359 -1.26 10.36 -9.00
N GLY A 360 0.06 10.39 -9.29
CA GLY A 360 0.71 11.43 -10.09
C GLY A 360 1.32 12.59 -9.30
N ARG A 361 2.05 13.44 -10.00
CA ARG A 361 2.90 14.49 -9.41
C ARG A 361 2.14 15.49 -8.55
N PHE A 362 0.94 15.88 -8.96
CA PHE A 362 0.16 16.88 -8.24
C PHE A 362 -0.28 16.37 -6.87
N LEU A 363 -0.81 15.14 -6.79
CA LEU A 363 -1.23 14.55 -5.52
C LEU A 363 -0.03 14.25 -4.62
N PHE A 364 1.08 13.80 -5.22
CA PHE A 364 2.33 13.59 -4.50
C PHE A 364 2.85 14.90 -3.88
N TYR A 365 2.88 16.00 -4.65
CA TYR A 365 3.26 17.32 -4.16
C TYR A 365 2.41 17.74 -2.94
N ILE A 366 1.09 17.58 -3.01
CA ILE A 366 0.21 17.87 -1.88
C ILE A 366 0.53 17.00 -0.66
N SER A 367 0.85 15.72 -0.87
CA SER A 367 1.22 14.84 0.25
C SER A 367 2.48 15.31 0.96
N LEU A 368 3.47 15.86 0.24
CA LEU A 368 4.68 16.42 0.86
C LEU A 368 4.36 17.63 1.76
N LEU A 369 3.38 18.46 1.39
CA LEU A 369 2.92 19.53 2.26
C LEU A 369 2.31 18.99 3.56
N GLY A 370 1.72 17.81 3.53
CA GLY A 370 1.19 17.13 4.71
C GLY A 370 2.24 16.85 5.78
N LEU A 371 3.49 16.60 5.39
CA LEU A 371 4.61 16.39 6.32
C LEU A 371 4.84 17.62 7.23
N LEU A 372 4.75 18.81 6.66
CA LEU A 372 4.88 20.07 7.39
C LEU A 372 3.60 20.45 8.15
N LEU A 373 2.45 20.23 7.50
CA LEU A 373 1.16 20.55 8.10
C LEU A 373 0.79 19.62 9.25
N ALA A 374 1.51 18.50 9.43
CA ALA A 374 1.43 17.65 10.61
C ALA A 374 2.08 18.28 11.86
N ILE A 375 2.92 19.31 11.71
CA ILE A 375 3.48 20.06 12.83
C ILE A 375 2.34 20.72 13.60
N SER A 376 2.27 20.48 14.89
CA SER A 376 1.26 21.08 15.75
C SER A 376 1.87 22.02 16.79
N ARG A 377 1.09 23.00 17.21
CA ARG A 377 1.42 23.94 18.27
C ARG A 377 0.18 24.23 19.11
N LYS A 378 0.30 24.21 20.43
CA LYS A 378 -0.83 24.41 21.38
C LYS A 378 -1.57 25.73 21.15
N GLU A 379 -0.84 26.79 20.85
CA GLU A 379 -1.39 28.14 20.66
C GLU A 379 -1.77 28.49 19.21
N GLY A 380 -1.70 27.48 18.31
CA GLY A 380 -1.87 27.67 16.87
C GLY A 380 -0.61 28.16 16.17
N LEU A 381 -0.65 28.21 14.82
CA LEU A 381 0.50 28.61 14.02
C LEU A 381 0.73 30.12 14.09
N ARG A 382 2.01 30.52 14.17
CA ARG A 382 2.46 31.92 14.08
C ARG A 382 2.51 32.37 12.61
N LYS A 383 2.56 33.69 12.37
CA LYS A 383 2.79 34.25 11.04
C LYS A 383 4.05 33.68 10.36
N PHE A 384 5.10 33.46 11.14
CA PHE A 384 6.32 32.81 10.68
C PHE A 384 6.07 31.40 10.13
N ASP A 385 5.24 30.60 10.78
CA ASP A 385 4.94 29.24 10.32
C ASP A 385 4.20 29.25 8.98
N LEU A 386 3.29 30.20 8.78
CA LEU A 386 2.58 30.36 7.50
C LEU A 386 3.55 30.70 6.36
N TRP A 387 4.44 31.66 6.56
CA TRP A 387 5.47 32.00 5.57
C TRP A 387 6.42 30.85 5.32
N TYR A 388 6.79 30.11 6.38
CA TYR A 388 7.63 28.93 6.25
C TYR A 388 6.96 27.83 5.41
N ILE A 389 5.67 27.56 5.63
CA ILE A 389 4.89 26.59 4.83
C ILE A 389 4.81 27.03 3.38
N ILE A 390 4.58 28.33 3.10
CA ILE A 390 4.55 28.87 1.74
C ILE A 390 5.94 28.71 1.07
N ALA A 391 7.02 29.05 1.76
CA ALA A 391 8.38 28.88 1.22
C ALA A 391 8.69 27.41 0.93
N ALA A 392 8.31 26.49 1.83
CA ALA A 392 8.47 25.07 1.62
C ALA A 392 7.58 24.53 0.48
N ALA A 393 6.38 25.08 0.29
CA ALA A 393 5.54 24.75 -0.85
C ALA A 393 6.21 25.17 -2.18
N VAL A 394 6.77 26.37 -2.24
CA VAL A 394 7.54 26.82 -3.41
C VAL A 394 8.77 25.93 -3.63
N PHE A 395 9.48 25.58 -2.56
CA PHE A 395 10.64 24.70 -2.63
C PHE A 395 10.26 23.30 -3.17
N TYR A 396 9.24 22.64 -2.61
CA TYR A 396 8.78 21.36 -3.15
C TYR A 396 8.29 21.49 -4.60
N GLY A 397 7.58 22.59 -4.92
CA GLY A 397 7.17 22.88 -6.30
C GLY A 397 8.36 22.93 -7.25
N SER A 398 9.44 23.62 -6.87
CA SER A 398 10.65 23.76 -7.69
C SER A 398 11.36 22.42 -7.96
N LEU A 399 11.24 21.45 -7.05
CA LEU A 399 11.82 20.11 -7.25
C LEU A 399 11.13 19.34 -8.38
N PHE A 400 9.79 19.50 -8.53
CA PHE A 400 8.97 18.68 -9.41
C PHE A 400 8.48 19.40 -10.68
N VAL A 401 8.64 20.72 -10.77
CA VAL A 401 8.26 21.50 -11.96
C VAL A 401 9.27 21.26 -13.08
N ARG A 402 8.76 21.10 -14.31
CA ARG A 402 9.54 21.14 -15.54
C ARG A 402 9.54 22.57 -16.10
N LEU A 403 10.70 23.08 -16.43
CA LEU A 403 10.87 24.35 -17.13
C LEU A 403 11.19 24.05 -18.60
N GLY A 404 10.19 24.13 -19.47
CA GLY A 404 10.32 23.80 -20.89
C GLY A 404 10.67 22.31 -21.11
N ASN A 405 11.64 22.03 -21.95
CA ASN A 405 12.12 20.69 -22.28
C ASN A 405 13.17 20.14 -21.29
N SER A 406 13.59 20.94 -20.30
CA SER A 406 14.58 20.49 -19.32
C SER A 406 13.99 19.49 -18.32
N PRO A 407 14.77 18.48 -17.87
CA PRO A 407 14.32 17.58 -16.83
C PRO A 407 14.06 18.36 -15.53
N SER A 408 13.10 17.88 -14.72
CA SER A 408 12.86 18.43 -13.39
C SER A 408 14.08 18.20 -12.50
N VAL A 409 14.26 19.03 -11.46
CA VAL A 409 15.40 18.92 -10.53
C VAL A 409 15.52 17.49 -9.96
N TYR A 410 14.42 16.89 -9.55
CA TYR A 410 14.43 15.53 -8.99
C TYR A 410 14.91 14.45 -9.97
N GLN A 411 14.81 14.68 -11.28
CA GLN A 411 15.31 13.75 -12.31
C GLN A 411 16.80 13.88 -12.54
N SER A 412 17.41 14.99 -12.11
CA SER A 412 18.82 15.33 -12.34
C SER A 412 19.72 15.04 -11.13
N ILE A 413 19.15 14.66 -10.00
CA ILE A 413 19.89 14.45 -8.74
C ILE A 413 19.87 12.99 -8.32
N SER A 414 20.82 12.60 -7.45
CA SER A 414 20.83 11.25 -6.90
C SER A 414 19.60 10.99 -6.01
N VAL A 415 19.20 9.71 -5.91
CA VAL A 415 18.10 9.27 -5.03
C VAL A 415 18.30 9.76 -3.59
N ILE A 416 19.51 9.60 -3.06
CA ILE A 416 19.83 10.01 -1.67
C ILE A 416 19.65 11.53 -1.53
N SER A 417 20.13 12.32 -2.49
CA SER A 417 19.95 13.77 -2.49
C SER A 417 18.47 14.15 -2.52
N LEU A 418 17.67 13.47 -3.33
CA LEU A 418 16.21 13.72 -3.38
C LEU A 418 15.54 13.43 -2.02
N LEU A 419 15.84 12.30 -1.39
CA LEU A 419 15.28 11.95 -0.09
C LEU A 419 15.65 12.96 1.01
N ILE A 420 16.90 13.44 1.00
CA ILE A 420 17.35 14.51 1.89
C ILE A 420 16.58 15.81 1.61
N LEU A 421 16.39 16.20 0.34
CA LEU A 421 15.64 17.39 -0.02
C LEU A 421 14.16 17.30 0.35
N ILE A 422 13.55 16.13 0.25
CA ILE A 422 12.17 15.91 0.73
C ILE A 422 12.07 16.13 2.26
N MET A 423 13.06 15.66 3.03
CA MET A 423 13.08 15.86 4.48
C MET A 423 13.51 17.27 4.89
N LEU A 424 14.26 17.98 4.05
CA LEU A 424 14.92 19.23 4.41
C LEU A 424 14.01 20.28 5.06
N PRO A 425 12.80 20.59 4.54
CA PRO A 425 11.92 21.56 5.17
C PRO A 425 11.50 21.17 6.61
N VAL A 426 11.26 19.88 6.84
CA VAL A 426 10.92 19.39 8.20
C VAL A 426 12.14 19.49 9.11
N LEU A 427 13.32 19.03 8.64
CA LEU A 427 14.57 19.07 9.42
C LEU A 427 14.97 20.51 9.79
N LEU A 428 14.88 21.46 8.85
CA LEU A 428 15.15 22.86 9.11
C LEU A 428 14.17 23.43 10.14
N ARG A 429 12.88 23.08 10.05
CA ARG A 429 11.89 23.58 11.02
C ARG A 429 12.13 23.00 12.43
N VAL A 430 12.50 21.75 12.53
CA VAL A 430 12.94 21.11 13.79
C VAL A 430 14.19 21.80 14.31
N GLY A 431 15.21 22.02 13.47
CA GLY A 431 16.44 22.72 13.85
C GLY A 431 16.20 24.14 14.36
N ILE A 432 15.31 24.91 13.72
CA ILE A 432 14.92 26.25 14.19
C ILE A 432 14.25 26.17 15.58
N SER A 433 13.40 25.17 15.83
CA SER A 433 12.77 24.98 17.14
C SER A 433 13.80 24.64 18.22
N ILE A 434 14.76 23.77 17.92
CA ILE A 434 15.86 23.42 18.84
C ILE A 434 16.72 24.66 19.13
N TYR A 435 17.13 25.38 18.08
CA TYR A 435 17.96 26.58 18.22
C TYR A 435 17.29 27.65 19.09
N LYS A 436 15.97 27.87 18.90
CA LYS A 436 15.18 28.83 19.69
C LYS A 436 14.72 28.28 21.04
N LYS A 437 15.03 27.02 21.36
CA LYS A 437 14.55 26.31 22.57
C LYS A 437 13.02 26.41 22.75
N ASP A 438 12.27 26.36 21.63
CA ASP A 438 10.81 26.54 21.64
C ASP A 438 10.09 25.18 21.77
N ALA A 439 9.85 24.77 23.02
CA ALA A 439 9.14 23.54 23.36
C ALA A 439 7.61 23.60 23.11
N SER A 440 7.08 24.70 22.55
CA SER A 440 5.64 24.82 22.26
C SER A 440 5.19 24.01 21.04
N TYR A 441 6.14 23.57 20.23
CA TYR A 441 5.88 22.76 19.03
C TYR A 441 5.94 21.26 19.33
N ASP A 442 5.01 20.52 18.74
CA ASP A 442 5.01 19.07 18.70
C ASP A 442 5.31 18.60 17.26
N PHE A 443 6.43 17.93 17.08
CA PHE A 443 6.89 17.39 15.81
C PHE A 443 6.68 15.87 15.68
N ASN A 444 6.13 15.20 16.69
CA ASN A 444 6.02 13.74 16.72
C ASN A 444 5.40 13.17 15.44
N LEU A 445 4.28 13.76 15.01
CA LEU A 445 3.56 13.31 13.82
C LEU A 445 4.25 13.70 12.51
N SER A 446 4.91 14.85 12.48
CA SER A 446 5.70 15.27 11.32
C SER A 446 6.94 14.40 11.14
N ILE A 447 7.64 14.04 12.23
CA ILE A 447 8.76 13.09 12.22
C ILE A 447 8.28 11.72 11.73
N LEU A 448 7.20 11.20 12.31
CA LEU A 448 6.59 9.93 11.92
C LEU A 448 6.30 9.89 10.40
N LEU A 449 5.54 10.87 9.90
CA LEU A 449 5.15 10.91 8.50
C LEU A 449 6.35 11.08 7.57
N SER A 450 7.33 11.92 7.94
CA SER A 450 8.51 12.15 7.11
C SER A 450 9.37 10.89 6.98
N LEU A 451 9.61 10.20 8.09
CA LEU A 451 10.33 8.93 8.08
C LEU A 451 9.57 7.87 7.29
N TRP A 452 8.24 7.78 7.47
CA TRP A 452 7.41 6.80 6.79
C TRP A 452 7.40 7.02 5.27
N VAL A 453 7.15 8.25 4.82
CA VAL A 453 7.15 8.58 3.39
C VAL A 453 8.53 8.36 2.78
N VAL A 454 9.61 8.85 3.40
CA VAL A 454 10.96 8.77 2.84
C VAL A 454 11.47 7.33 2.80
N SER A 455 11.29 6.55 3.88
CA SER A 455 11.71 5.14 3.89
C SER A 455 10.96 4.29 2.87
N THR A 456 9.66 4.54 2.68
CA THR A 456 8.86 3.79 1.70
C THR A 456 9.13 4.24 0.26
N ILE A 457 9.47 5.50 0.00
CA ILE A 457 10.00 5.94 -1.31
C ILE A 457 11.31 5.20 -1.59
N PHE A 458 12.25 5.16 -0.64
CA PHE A 458 13.50 4.42 -0.80
C PHE A 458 13.26 2.94 -1.10
N ALA A 459 12.37 2.30 -0.35
CA ALA A 459 12.00 0.91 -0.59
C ALA A 459 11.42 0.71 -2.00
N SER A 460 10.52 1.60 -2.45
CA SER A 460 9.90 1.54 -3.78
C SER A 460 10.92 1.69 -4.92
N ILE A 461 11.98 2.47 -4.71
CA ILE A 461 13.07 2.61 -5.69
C ILE A 461 13.88 1.31 -5.75
N LYS A 462 14.10 0.62 -4.62
CA LYS A 462 14.83 -0.65 -4.58
C LYS A 462 14.03 -1.86 -5.09
N GLY A 463 12.72 -1.74 -5.15
CA GLY A 463 11.83 -2.73 -5.75
C GLY A 463 10.44 -2.16 -5.95
N ILE A 464 9.93 -2.19 -7.17
CA ILE A 464 8.63 -1.55 -7.51
C ILE A 464 7.47 -2.12 -6.68
N ARG A 465 7.52 -3.39 -6.26
CA ARG A 465 6.50 -3.99 -5.38
C ARG A 465 6.31 -3.23 -4.07
N PHE A 466 7.37 -2.61 -3.56
CA PHE A 466 7.34 -1.87 -2.28
C PHE A 466 6.60 -0.52 -2.37
N THR A 467 6.13 -0.14 -3.58
CA THR A 467 5.21 1.00 -3.72
C THR A 467 3.91 0.78 -2.95
N LEU A 468 3.55 -0.49 -2.70
CA LEU A 468 2.46 -0.85 -1.81
C LEU A 468 2.65 -0.28 -0.38
N LEU A 469 3.90 -0.27 0.13
CA LEU A 469 4.21 0.30 1.45
C LEU A 469 4.09 1.82 1.50
N LEU A 470 4.28 2.49 0.35
CA LEU A 470 4.17 3.93 0.23
C LEU A 470 2.70 4.39 0.21
N ALA A 471 1.78 3.59 -0.33
CA ALA A 471 0.38 3.97 -0.47
C ALA A 471 -0.29 4.43 0.85
N PRO A 472 -0.14 3.76 2.00
CA PRO A 472 -0.67 4.23 3.28
C PRO A 472 -0.04 5.55 3.76
N ALA A 473 1.30 5.66 3.69
CA ALA A 473 2.03 6.85 4.13
C ALA A 473 1.64 8.07 3.30
N PHE A 474 1.59 7.91 1.97
CA PHE A 474 1.10 8.91 1.03
C PHE A 474 -0.34 9.32 1.35
N SER A 475 -1.23 8.36 1.56
CA SER A 475 -2.65 8.63 1.81
C SER A 475 -2.88 9.41 3.11
N VAL A 476 -2.18 9.04 4.18
CA VAL A 476 -2.23 9.78 5.46
C VAL A 476 -1.68 11.19 5.27
N ALA A 477 -0.50 11.36 4.66
CA ALA A 477 0.11 12.66 4.44
C ALA A 477 -0.79 13.57 3.56
N PHE A 478 -1.37 13.02 2.49
CA PHE A 478 -2.31 13.71 1.62
C PHE A 478 -3.57 14.17 2.38
N GLY A 479 -4.19 13.28 3.16
CA GLY A 479 -5.35 13.62 3.97
C GLY A 479 -5.05 14.67 5.04
N VAL A 480 -3.86 14.61 5.65
CA VAL A 480 -3.38 15.64 6.59
C VAL A 480 -3.27 16.99 5.90
N ALA A 481 -2.69 17.03 4.69
CA ALA A 481 -2.60 18.26 3.91
C ALA A 481 -3.99 18.86 3.65
N LEU A 482 -4.91 18.06 3.09
CA LEU A 482 -6.26 18.55 2.76
C LEU A 482 -7.06 18.96 4.01
N GLY A 483 -6.99 18.18 5.09
CA GLY A 483 -7.71 18.51 6.33
C GLY A 483 -7.20 19.80 6.96
N LYS A 484 -5.89 20.03 7.00
CA LYS A 484 -5.32 21.28 7.52
C LYS A 484 -5.61 22.47 6.59
N LEU A 485 -5.46 22.29 5.28
CA LEU A 485 -5.84 23.33 4.31
C LEU A 485 -7.31 23.70 4.43
N TYR A 486 -8.21 22.73 4.54
CA TYR A 486 -9.62 22.98 4.78
C TYR A 486 -9.86 23.83 6.03
N ILE A 487 -9.23 23.49 7.15
CA ILE A 487 -9.37 24.23 8.41
C ILE A 487 -8.91 25.69 8.24
N TYR A 488 -7.75 25.92 7.60
CA TYR A 488 -7.21 27.27 7.39
C TYR A 488 -8.06 28.09 6.41
N LEU A 489 -8.42 27.49 5.25
CA LEU A 489 -9.20 28.19 4.22
C LEU A 489 -10.64 28.47 4.70
N SER A 490 -11.28 27.54 5.39
CA SER A 490 -12.62 27.76 5.97
C SER A 490 -12.62 28.91 6.98
N LYS A 491 -11.56 29.01 7.82
CA LYS A 491 -11.39 30.11 8.75
C LYS A 491 -11.16 31.44 8.02
N LEU A 492 -10.34 31.44 6.96
CA LEU A 492 -10.06 32.61 6.14
C LEU A 492 -11.33 33.12 5.45
N LEU A 493 -12.09 32.24 4.81
CA LEU A 493 -13.34 32.59 4.12
C LEU A 493 -14.37 33.20 5.07
N SER A 494 -14.51 32.62 6.26
CA SER A 494 -15.47 33.12 7.26
C SER A 494 -15.02 34.44 7.88
N LYS A 495 -13.72 34.63 8.18
CA LYS A 495 -13.22 35.78 8.90
C LYS A 495 -12.97 36.99 8.01
N GLU A 496 -12.24 36.78 6.90
CA GLU A 496 -11.79 37.87 6.02
C GLU A 496 -12.84 38.19 4.92
N PHE A 497 -13.43 37.15 4.33
CA PHE A 497 -14.43 37.36 3.27
C PHE A 497 -15.88 37.38 3.77
N LYS A 498 -16.10 37.20 5.10
CA LYS A 498 -17.43 37.21 5.72
C LYS A 498 -18.44 36.24 5.11
N ILE A 499 -17.94 35.18 4.45
CA ILE A 499 -18.80 34.13 3.86
C ILE A 499 -19.34 33.27 5.00
N HIS A 500 -20.65 32.97 4.95
CA HIS A 500 -21.28 32.08 5.92
C HIS A 500 -20.53 30.74 5.98
N LYS A 501 -20.18 30.29 7.20
CA LYS A 501 -19.30 29.14 7.42
C LYS A 501 -19.76 27.88 6.68
N ALA A 502 -21.07 27.59 6.65
CA ALA A 502 -21.59 26.42 5.94
C ALA A 502 -21.35 26.52 4.42
N ILE A 503 -21.60 27.69 3.83
CA ILE A 503 -21.41 27.92 2.39
C ILE A 503 -19.93 27.79 2.03
N GLY A 504 -19.04 28.48 2.76
CA GLY A 504 -17.61 28.39 2.54
C GLY A 504 -17.06 26.95 2.69
N SER A 505 -17.55 26.22 3.69
CA SER A 505 -17.20 24.82 3.91
C SER A 505 -17.66 23.92 2.77
N SER A 506 -18.90 24.09 2.30
CA SER A 506 -19.44 23.29 1.18
C SER A 506 -18.67 23.55 -0.11
N ILE A 507 -18.36 24.80 -0.43
CA ILE A 507 -17.54 25.14 -1.61
C ILE A 507 -16.17 24.48 -1.54
N LEU A 508 -15.49 24.57 -0.38
CA LEU A 508 -14.18 23.95 -0.20
C LEU A 508 -14.24 22.43 -0.34
N ILE A 509 -15.24 21.77 0.25
CA ILE A 509 -15.39 20.30 0.13
C ILE A 509 -15.58 19.92 -1.32
N VAL A 510 -16.45 20.62 -2.07
CA VAL A 510 -16.67 20.35 -3.50
C VAL A 510 -15.37 20.52 -4.31
N LEU A 511 -14.64 21.62 -4.09
CA LEU A 511 -13.35 21.84 -4.76
C LEU A 511 -12.33 20.75 -4.45
N LEU A 512 -12.24 20.30 -3.19
CA LEU A 512 -11.35 19.21 -2.80
C LEU A 512 -11.79 17.86 -3.40
N LEU A 513 -13.08 17.60 -3.53
CA LEU A 513 -13.61 16.40 -4.17
C LEU A 513 -13.29 16.32 -5.67
N LEU A 514 -13.20 17.46 -6.36
CA LEU A 514 -12.81 17.48 -7.78
C LEU A 514 -11.41 16.86 -8.01
N MET A 515 -10.53 16.91 -7.03
CA MET A 515 -9.19 16.29 -7.11
C MET A 515 -9.25 14.75 -7.23
N TYR A 516 -10.37 14.13 -6.87
CA TYR A 516 -10.55 12.68 -6.90
C TYR A 516 -11.09 12.14 -8.22
N VAL A 517 -11.51 12.99 -9.17
CA VAL A 517 -12.09 12.56 -10.45
C VAL A 517 -11.14 11.63 -11.21
N ASN A 518 -9.87 12.01 -11.35
CA ASN A 518 -8.89 11.20 -12.05
C ASN A 518 -8.46 9.95 -11.27
N PRO A 519 -8.15 10.00 -9.95
CA PRO A 519 -7.93 8.80 -9.15
C PRO A 519 -9.08 7.79 -9.20
N ILE A 520 -10.33 8.25 -9.10
CA ILE A 520 -11.51 7.38 -9.19
C ILE A 520 -11.59 6.72 -10.57
N ARG A 521 -11.45 7.49 -11.66
CA ARG A 521 -11.41 6.93 -13.02
C ARG A 521 -10.29 5.92 -13.20
N GLY A 522 -9.09 6.24 -12.68
CA GLY A 522 -7.94 5.32 -12.69
C GLY A 522 -8.23 4.01 -11.96
N ALA A 523 -8.86 4.06 -10.79
CA ALA A 523 -9.25 2.88 -10.02
C ALA A 523 -10.28 2.01 -10.75
N PHE A 524 -11.31 2.63 -11.34
CA PHE A 524 -12.30 1.91 -12.17
C PHE A 524 -11.66 1.25 -13.40
N ASN A 525 -10.76 1.95 -14.07
CA ASN A 525 -10.05 1.40 -15.24
C ASN A 525 -9.15 0.23 -14.81
N ALA A 526 -8.39 0.37 -13.72
CA ALA A 526 -7.54 -0.69 -13.19
C ALA A 526 -8.37 -1.94 -12.84
N ALA A 527 -9.47 -1.77 -12.10
CA ALA A 527 -10.36 -2.87 -11.75
C ALA A 527 -11.04 -3.52 -12.98
N GLY A 528 -11.34 -2.74 -14.01
CA GLY A 528 -11.94 -3.23 -15.25
C GLY A 528 -10.97 -3.95 -16.20
N SER A 529 -9.66 -3.69 -16.07
CA SER A 529 -8.61 -4.29 -16.90
C SER A 529 -7.86 -5.42 -16.22
N ASP A 530 -8.16 -5.72 -14.97
CA ASP A 530 -7.54 -6.82 -14.23
C ASP A 530 -8.09 -8.16 -14.70
N LEU A 531 -7.24 -8.95 -15.38
CA LEU A 531 -7.59 -10.24 -15.95
C LEU A 531 -6.78 -11.33 -15.29
N PRO A 532 -7.40 -12.49 -14.98
CA PRO A 532 -6.67 -13.65 -14.50
C PRO A 532 -5.60 -14.11 -15.50
N ILE A 533 -4.42 -14.44 -14.99
CA ILE A 533 -3.35 -15.06 -15.79
C ILE A 533 -3.73 -16.50 -16.14
N ILE A 534 -4.41 -17.18 -15.21
CA ILE A 534 -4.86 -18.56 -15.38
C ILE A 534 -6.14 -18.60 -16.20
N ASN A 535 -6.16 -19.49 -17.20
CA ASN A 535 -7.24 -19.63 -18.17
C ASN A 535 -7.40 -21.11 -18.58
N ASP A 536 -8.36 -21.40 -19.46
CA ASP A 536 -8.62 -22.76 -19.96
C ASP A 536 -7.38 -23.43 -20.55
N ALA A 537 -6.49 -22.70 -21.22
CA ALA A 537 -5.29 -23.29 -21.81
C ALA A 537 -4.37 -23.87 -20.71
N TRP A 538 -4.20 -23.16 -19.61
CA TRP A 538 -3.48 -23.63 -18.44
C TRP A 538 -4.18 -24.82 -17.77
N HIS A 539 -5.48 -24.70 -17.50
CA HIS A 539 -6.27 -25.74 -16.86
C HIS A 539 -6.26 -27.04 -17.67
N ASN A 540 -6.46 -26.96 -18.98
CA ASN A 540 -6.48 -28.11 -19.87
C ASN A 540 -5.09 -28.77 -19.97
N SER A 541 -4.01 -27.99 -20.07
CA SER A 541 -2.64 -28.50 -20.10
C SER A 541 -2.29 -29.24 -18.82
N LEU A 542 -2.59 -28.65 -17.65
CA LEU A 542 -2.34 -29.28 -16.34
C LEU A 542 -3.20 -30.54 -16.15
N SER A 543 -4.45 -30.50 -16.61
CA SER A 543 -5.35 -31.67 -16.58
C SER A 543 -4.84 -32.81 -17.47
N ALA A 544 -4.32 -32.50 -18.66
CA ALA A 544 -3.71 -33.50 -19.55
C ALA A 544 -2.44 -34.11 -18.92
N ILE A 545 -1.57 -33.28 -18.29
CA ILE A 545 -0.40 -33.78 -17.56
C ILE A 545 -0.85 -34.72 -16.44
N LYS A 546 -1.83 -34.33 -15.65
CA LYS A 546 -2.36 -35.14 -14.54
C LYS A 546 -2.93 -36.46 -14.99
N GLN A 547 -3.62 -36.49 -16.14
CA GLN A 547 -4.22 -37.72 -16.71
C GLN A 547 -3.18 -38.62 -17.37
N GLY A 548 -2.16 -38.03 -18.01
CA GLY A 548 -1.12 -38.74 -18.76
C GLY A 548 0.08 -39.19 -17.90
N SER A 549 0.16 -38.79 -16.64
CA SER A 549 1.28 -39.10 -15.75
C SER A 549 0.90 -40.19 -14.74
N SER A 550 1.89 -40.99 -14.32
CA SER A 550 1.72 -41.89 -13.17
C SER A 550 1.52 -41.09 -11.87
N LYS A 551 0.90 -41.71 -10.85
CA LYS A 551 0.58 -41.05 -9.58
C LYS A 551 1.82 -40.61 -8.80
N ASP A 552 2.94 -41.23 -9.04
CA ASP A 552 4.27 -40.99 -8.43
C ASP A 552 5.19 -40.16 -9.33
N ALA A 553 4.70 -39.65 -10.46
CA ALA A 553 5.49 -38.80 -11.33
C ALA A 553 5.93 -37.51 -10.66
N ILE A 554 7.21 -37.17 -10.79
CA ILE A 554 7.78 -35.93 -10.32
C ILE A 554 7.78 -34.92 -11.47
N ILE A 555 7.07 -33.81 -11.29
CA ILE A 555 7.02 -32.75 -12.28
C ILE A 555 8.02 -31.66 -11.88
N THR A 556 8.94 -31.35 -12.79
CA THR A 556 9.89 -30.26 -12.60
C THR A 556 9.46 -29.06 -13.44
N SER A 557 9.34 -27.92 -12.80
CA SER A 557 8.99 -26.65 -13.45
C SER A 557 9.91 -25.54 -12.96
N TRP A 558 9.82 -24.37 -13.57
CA TRP A 558 10.37 -23.16 -12.99
C TRP A 558 9.75 -22.92 -11.61
N TRP A 559 10.53 -22.45 -10.65
CA TRP A 559 10.14 -22.35 -9.24
C TRP A 559 8.78 -21.69 -8.99
N ASP A 560 8.42 -20.72 -9.82
CA ASP A 560 7.21 -19.91 -9.73
C ASP A 560 5.95 -20.71 -10.16
N PHE A 561 6.09 -21.59 -11.15
CA PHE A 561 4.98 -22.39 -11.71
C PHE A 561 4.67 -23.66 -10.92
N GLY A 562 5.47 -24.01 -9.94
CA GLY A 562 5.25 -25.21 -9.12
C GLY A 562 4.05 -25.13 -8.16
N HIS A 563 3.37 -24.01 -8.09
CA HIS A 563 2.22 -23.81 -7.20
C HIS A 563 0.90 -24.39 -7.75
N TRP A 564 0.84 -24.76 -9.01
CA TRP A 564 -0.37 -25.24 -9.68
C TRP A 564 -0.64 -26.72 -9.54
#